data_f3890727523a9b2146a9a6adc0788755
#
_entry.id   f3890727523a9b2146a9a6adc0788755
#
_cell.length_a   1.000
_cell.length_b   1.000
_cell.length_c   1.000
_cell.angle_alpha   90.00
_cell.angle_beta   90.00
_cell.angle_gamma   90.00
#
_symmetry.space_group_name_H-M   'P 1'
#
loop_
_entity.id
_entity.type
_entity.pdbx_description
1 polymer ?
#
loop_
_entity_poly.entity_id
_entity_poly.type
_entity_poly.pdbx_seq_one_letter_code
_entity_poly.pdbx_strand_id
1 'polypeptide(L)'
;MKQIRFYQIITAISCLFLISCGIEQNLKKADKHLSLGEYYDAATQYKKVYTKTPTKERAARGKVALKMARCYDKINSTPKALAAYSNAIRYKQADLNDRLAYARLLLKY
;
A
#
# COMPACT_ATOMS: atom_id res chain seq x y z
N MET A 1 10.13 -20.18 35.83
CA MET A 1 10.57 -18.92 35.19
C MET A 1 10.95 -19.08 33.73
N LYS A 2 11.68 -20.12 33.32
CA LYS A 2 12.04 -20.34 31.91
C LYS A 2 10.81 -20.63 31.01
N GLN A 3 9.75 -21.26 31.54
CA GLN A 3 8.53 -21.55 30.79
C GLN A 3 7.72 -20.30 30.46
N ILE A 4 7.67 -19.29 31.33
CA ILE A 4 6.93 -18.03 31.11
C ILE A 4 7.56 -17.23 29.99
N ARG A 5 8.89 -17.18 29.94
CA ARG A 5 9.61 -16.48 28.81
C ARG A 5 9.36 -17.15 27.48
N PHE A 6 9.29 -18.49 27.46
CA PHE A 6 9.01 -19.24 26.23
C PHE A 6 7.59 -18.94 25.70
N TYR A 7 6.58 -18.91 26.59
CA TYR A 7 5.21 -18.57 26.23
C TYR A 7 5.07 -17.12 25.73
N GLN A 8 5.78 -16.18 26.33
CA GLN A 8 5.78 -14.78 25.90
C GLN A 8 6.37 -14.61 24.49
N ILE A 9 7.43 -15.32 24.16
CA ILE A 9 8.06 -15.30 22.85
C ILE A 9 7.13 -15.91 21.80
N ILE A 10 6.48 -17.03 22.10
CA ILE A 10 5.51 -17.69 21.21
C ILE A 10 4.32 -16.78 20.96
N THR A 11 3.78 -16.11 21.97
CA THR A 11 2.65 -15.18 21.84
C THR A 11 3.03 -13.99 20.97
N ALA A 12 4.21 -13.41 21.14
CA ALA A 12 4.70 -12.29 20.33
C ALA A 12 4.88 -12.69 18.87
N ILE A 13 5.44 -13.85 18.59
CA ILE A 13 5.61 -14.38 17.22
C ILE A 13 4.25 -14.64 16.57
N SER A 14 3.28 -15.18 17.31
CA SER A 14 1.92 -15.43 16.84
C SER A 14 1.21 -14.13 16.45
N CYS A 15 1.35 -13.06 17.24
CA CYS A 15 0.78 -11.75 16.94
C CYS A 15 1.36 -11.15 15.65
N LEU A 16 2.68 -11.26 15.44
CA LEU A 16 3.36 -10.81 14.23
C LEU A 16 2.86 -11.57 12.99
N PHE A 17 2.62 -12.86 13.13
CA PHE A 17 2.12 -13.70 12.05
C PHE A 17 0.70 -13.31 11.62
N LEU A 18 -0.18 -12.97 12.58
CA LEU A 18 -1.56 -12.54 12.32
C LEU A 18 -1.62 -11.20 11.58
N ILE A 19 -0.75 -10.24 11.92
CA ILE A 19 -0.66 -8.95 11.24
C ILE A 19 -0.22 -9.15 9.78
N SER A 20 0.79 -9.98 9.55
CA SER A 20 1.30 -10.33 8.21
C SER A 20 0.22 -10.99 7.34
N CYS A 21 -0.55 -11.93 7.89
CA CYS A 21 -1.66 -12.58 7.18
C CYS A 21 -2.76 -11.59 6.78
N GLY A 22 -3.10 -10.63 7.65
CA GLY A 22 -4.09 -9.59 7.37
C GLY A 22 -3.68 -8.70 6.20
N ILE A 23 -2.41 -8.29 6.17
CA ILE A 23 -1.84 -7.48 5.09
C ILE A 23 -1.89 -8.26 3.77
N GLU A 24 -1.47 -9.52 3.77
CA GLU A 24 -1.44 -10.36 2.59
C GLU A 24 -2.85 -10.59 2.03
N GLN A 25 -3.84 -10.85 2.87
CA GLN A 25 -5.23 -11.02 2.45
C GLN A 25 -5.80 -9.75 1.82
N ASN A 26 -5.56 -8.60 2.41
CA ASN A 26 -5.99 -7.32 1.87
C ASN A 26 -5.31 -7.01 0.53
N LEU A 27 -4.03 -7.36 0.40
CA LEU A 27 -3.29 -7.19 -0.84
C LEU A 27 -3.88 -8.06 -1.96
N LYS A 28 -4.21 -9.31 -1.67
CA LYS A 28 -4.86 -10.22 -2.63
C LYS A 28 -6.22 -9.70 -3.07
N LYS A 29 -7.02 -9.18 -2.14
CA LYS A 29 -8.32 -8.57 -2.45
C LYS A 29 -8.16 -7.36 -3.36
N ALA A 30 -7.19 -6.49 -3.04
CA ALA A 30 -6.89 -5.31 -3.84
C ALA A 30 -6.47 -5.69 -5.26
N ASP A 31 -5.56 -6.64 -5.39
CA ASP A 31 -5.08 -7.12 -6.70
C ASP A 31 -6.22 -7.76 -7.52
N LYS A 32 -7.14 -8.44 -6.87
CA LYS A 32 -8.33 -9.02 -7.52
C LYS A 32 -9.22 -7.91 -8.07
N HIS A 33 -9.54 -6.90 -7.27
CA HIS A 33 -10.33 -5.75 -7.72
C HIS A 33 -9.65 -5.04 -8.89
N LEU A 34 -8.34 -4.86 -8.80
CA LEU A 34 -7.56 -4.25 -9.87
C LEU A 34 -7.68 -5.03 -11.18
N SER A 35 -7.57 -6.36 -11.13
CA SER A 35 -7.69 -7.22 -12.30
C SER A 35 -9.07 -7.16 -12.96
N LEU A 36 -10.11 -6.84 -12.18
CA LEU A 36 -11.48 -6.70 -12.65
C LEU A 36 -11.80 -5.27 -13.10
N GLY A 37 -10.85 -4.33 -13.03
CA GLY A 37 -11.07 -2.93 -13.36
C GLY A 37 -11.86 -2.16 -12.30
N GLU A 38 -12.02 -2.71 -11.12
CA GLU A 38 -12.72 -2.07 -9.99
C GLU A 38 -11.74 -1.18 -9.23
N TYR A 39 -11.37 -0.05 -9.84
CA TYR A 39 -10.27 0.82 -9.35
C TYR A 39 -10.57 1.46 -8.00
N TYR A 40 -11.83 1.86 -7.75
CA TYR A 40 -12.20 2.45 -6.46
C TYR A 40 -12.04 1.42 -5.33
N ASP A 41 -12.58 0.22 -5.52
CA ASP A 41 -12.48 -0.86 -4.54
C ASP A 41 -11.04 -1.30 -4.33
N ALA A 42 -10.28 -1.40 -5.43
CA ALA A 42 -8.85 -1.70 -5.36
C ALA A 42 -8.10 -0.66 -4.52
N ALA A 43 -8.32 0.64 -4.78
CA ALA A 43 -7.70 1.72 -4.03
C ALA A 43 -8.02 1.65 -2.54
N THR A 44 -9.28 1.34 -2.19
CA THR A 44 -9.72 1.20 -0.81
C THR A 44 -8.96 0.08 -0.09
N GLN A 45 -8.79 -1.07 -0.74
CA GLN A 45 -8.05 -2.19 -0.17
C GLN A 45 -6.54 -1.90 -0.08
N TYR A 46 -5.96 -1.27 -1.11
CA TYR A 46 -4.55 -0.85 -1.06
C TYR A 46 -4.30 0.15 0.06
N LYS A 47 -5.23 1.06 0.30
CA LYS A 47 -5.14 2.01 1.43
C LYS A 47 -5.06 1.28 2.76
N LYS A 48 -5.86 0.23 2.96
CA LYS A 48 -5.81 -0.61 4.17
C LYS A 48 -4.44 -1.26 4.33
N VAL A 49 -3.88 -1.80 3.23
CA VAL A 49 -2.53 -2.38 3.24
C VAL A 49 -1.50 -1.32 3.59
N TYR A 50 -1.59 -0.15 2.97
CA TYR A 50 -0.66 0.96 3.19
C TYR A 50 -0.62 1.39 4.67
N THR A 51 -1.80 1.57 5.30
CA THR A 51 -1.89 1.98 6.70
C THR A 51 -1.36 0.92 7.67
N LYS A 52 -1.50 -0.36 7.33
CA LYS A 52 -1.02 -1.47 8.16
C LYS A 52 0.45 -1.79 7.96
N THR A 53 1.04 -1.36 6.84
CA THR A 53 2.47 -1.61 6.56
C THR A 53 3.32 -0.69 7.43
N PRO A 54 4.28 -1.25 8.20
CA PRO A 54 5.16 -0.43 9.04
C PRO A 54 5.93 0.62 8.25
N THR A 55 6.11 1.81 8.84
CA THR A 55 6.81 2.93 8.18
C THR A 55 8.27 2.62 7.84
N LYS A 56 8.89 1.72 8.60
CA LYS A 56 10.28 1.28 8.33
C LYS A 56 10.39 0.41 7.07
N GLU A 57 9.31 -0.21 6.63
CA GLU A 57 9.28 -1.00 5.40
C GLU A 57 8.99 -0.11 4.20
N ARG A 58 9.97 0.70 3.84
CA ARG A 58 9.85 1.79 2.87
C ARG A 58 9.50 1.28 1.47
N ALA A 59 10.17 0.23 1.01
CA ALA A 59 9.92 -0.34 -0.31
C ALA A 59 8.48 -0.88 -0.44
N ALA A 60 8.00 -1.61 0.57
CA ALA A 60 6.63 -2.15 0.59
C ALA A 60 5.58 -1.04 0.58
N ARG A 61 5.78 0.00 1.40
CA ARG A 61 4.87 1.15 1.44
C ARG A 61 4.84 1.88 0.10
N GLY A 62 6.00 2.09 -0.50
CA GLY A 62 6.11 2.77 -1.78
C GLY A 62 5.42 2.01 -2.92
N LYS A 63 5.55 0.70 -2.96
CA LYS A 63 4.87 -0.15 -3.97
C LYS A 63 3.35 -0.06 -3.86
N VAL A 64 2.83 -0.11 -2.63
CA VAL A 64 1.38 0.00 -2.40
C VAL A 64 0.90 1.41 -2.73
N ALA A 65 1.63 2.45 -2.33
CA ALA A 65 1.32 3.83 -2.68
C ALA A 65 1.22 4.02 -4.20
N LEU A 66 2.12 3.40 -4.96
CA LEU A 66 2.12 3.45 -6.42
C LEU A 66 0.85 2.82 -7.01
N LYS A 67 0.46 1.65 -6.52
CA LYS A 67 -0.79 0.98 -6.93
C LYS A 67 -2.01 1.82 -6.60
N MET A 68 -2.05 2.44 -5.41
CA MET A 68 -3.10 3.38 -5.03
C MET A 68 -3.17 4.56 -6.00
N ALA A 69 -2.03 5.16 -6.30
CA ALA A 69 -1.95 6.32 -7.17
C ALA A 69 -2.53 6.02 -8.55
N ARG A 70 -2.16 4.89 -9.11
CA ARG A 70 -2.65 4.46 -10.43
C ARG A 70 -4.17 4.24 -10.41
N CYS A 71 -4.71 3.66 -9.35
CA CYS A 71 -6.15 3.48 -9.19
C CYS A 71 -6.89 4.83 -9.08
N TYR A 72 -6.37 5.75 -8.26
CA TYR A 72 -6.96 7.07 -8.11
C TYR A 72 -6.91 7.89 -9.40
N ASP A 73 -5.83 7.75 -10.18
CA ASP A 73 -5.73 8.40 -11.49
C ASP A 73 -6.81 7.87 -12.43
N LYS A 74 -7.04 6.57 -12.46
CA LYS A 74 -8.07 5.94 -13.29
C LYS A 74 -9.49 6.41 -13.00
N ILE A 75 -9.79 6.75 -11.74
CA ILE A 75 -11.12 7.25 -11.36
C ILE A 75 -11.17 8.78 -11.26
N ASN A 76 -10.16 9.46 -11.78
CA ASN A 76 -10.05 10.92 -11.79
C ASN A 76 -10.08 11.57 -10.39
N SER A 77 -9.63 10.85 -9.37
CA SER A 77 -9.47 11.38 -8.03
C SER A 77 -8.09 12.03 -7.91
N THR A 78 -7.93 13.17 -8.58
CA THR A 78 -6.63 13.84 -8.75
C THR A 78 -5.92 14.18 -7.45
N PRO A 79 -6.56 14.80 -6.42
CA PRO A 79 -5.86 15.08 -5.15
C PRO A 79 -5.31 13.84 -4.47
N LYS A 80 -6.08 12.75 -4.46
CA LYS A 80 -5.65 11.47 -3.86
C LYS A 80 -4.53 10.82 -4.68
N ALA A 81 -4.62 10.89 -6.01
CA ALA A 81 -3.58 10.39 -6.90
C ALA A 81 -2.27 11.14 -6.69
N LEU A 82 -2.30 12.46 -6.59
CA LEU A 82 -1.11 13.29 -6.34
C LEU A 82 -0.45 12.92 -5.01
N ALA A 83 -1.23 12.77 -3.94
CA ALA A 83 -0.70 12.40 -2.63
C ALA A 83 -0.03 11.03 -2.68
N ALA A 84 -0.66 10.05 -3.32
CA ALA A 84 -0.14 8.69 -3.43
C ALA A 84 1.11 8.62 -4.32
N TYR A 85 1.14 9.31 -5.46
CA TYR A 85 2.35 9.40 -6.29
C TYR A 85 3.51 10.06 -5.54
N SER A 86 3.24 11.14 -4.80
CA SER A 86 4.24 11.81 -3.98
C SER A 86 4.88 10.85 -2.98
N ASN A 87 4.06 10.03 -2.31
CA ASN A 87 4.57 9.03 -1.37
C ASN A 87 5.41 7.95 -2.09
N ALA A 88 4.96 7.47 -3.25
CA ALA A 88 5.70 6.48 -4.02
C ALA A 88 7.06 7.01 -4.48
N ILE A 89 7.12 8.26 -4.90
CA ILE A 89 8.36 8.95 -5.31
C ILE A 89 9.30 9.07 -4.10
N ARG A 90 8.78 9.50 -2.96
CA ARG A 90 9.56 9.64 -1.72
C ARG A 90 10.18 8.32 -1.28
N TYR A 91 9.46 7.20 -1.47
CA TYR A 91 9.96 5.87 -1.16
C TYR A 91 10.77 5.24 -2.31
N LYS A 92 11.05 6.00 -3.39
CA LYS A 92 11.86 5.59 -4.54
C LYS A 92 11.32 4.37 -5.29
N GLN A 93 9.99 4.23 -5.36
CA GLN A 93 9.34 3.11 -6.05
C GLN A 93 8.69 3.53 -7.38
N ALA A 94 8.64 4.82 -7.69
CA ALA A 94 8.08 5.33 -8.94
C ALA A 94 9.13 5.29 -10.06
N ASP A 95 8.74 4.75 -11.22
CA ASP A 95 9.57 4.78 -12.42
C ASP A 95 9.39 6.10 -13.20
N LEU A 96 10.02 6.23 -14.36
CA LEU A 96 9.90 7.42 -15.19
C LEU A 96 8.45 7.68 -15.62
N ASN A 97 7.72 6.65 -16.02
CA ASN A 97 6.32 6.79 -16.45
C ASN A 97 5.43 7.28 -15.30
N ASP A 98 5.67 6.80 -14.09
CA ASP A 98 4.93 7.23 -12.90
C ASP A 98 5.21 8.70 -12.57
N ARG A 99 6.47 9.13 -12.72
CA ARG A 99 6.86 10.53 -12.50
C ARG A 99 6.25 11.45 -13.55
N LEU A 100 6.16 10.99 -14.80
CA LEU A 100 5.49 11.72 -15.86
C LEU A 100 3.99 11.84 -15.61
N ALA A 101 3.35 10.78 -15.13
CA ALA A 101 1.94 10.79 -14.72
C ALA A 101 1.71 11.80 -13.59
N TYR A 102 2.59 11.82 -12.61
CA TYR A 102 2.55 12.78 -11.51
C TYR A 102 2.67 14.23 -12.02
N ALA A 103 3.64 14.48 -12.89
CA ALA A 103 3.85 15.80 -13.46
C ALA A 103 2.63 16.25 -14.28
N ARG A 104 2.05 15.36 -15.07
CA ARG A 104 0.82 15.64 -15.84
C ARG A 104 -0.34 16.01 -14.93
N LEU A 105 -0.52 15.30 -13.82
CA LEU A 105 -1.57 15.60 -12.85
C LEU A 105 -1.36 16.93 -12.14
N LEU A 106 -0.11 17.30 -11.86
CA LEU A 106 0.23 18.61 -11.29
C LEU A 106 -0.16 19.75 -12.20
N LEU A 107 0.04 19.59 -13.51
CA LEU A 107 -0.34 20.59 -14.50
C LEU A 107 -1.86 20.71 -14.63
N LYS A 108 -2.59 19.63 -14.42
CA LYS A 108 -4.04 19.59 -14.50
C LYS A 108 -4.71 20.18 -13.25
N TYR A 109 -4.06 20.08 -12.11
CA TYR A 109 -4.56 20.54 -10.82
C TYR A 109 -4.19 21.98 -10.55
#